data_e2063ec48e7e1f79a16fe711da63f3b4
#
_entry.id   e2063ec48e7e1f79a16fe711da63f3b4
#
_cell.length_a   1.000
_cell.length_b   1.000
_cell.length_c   1.000
_cell.angle_alpha   90.00
_cell.angle_beta   90.00
_cell.angle_gamma   90.00
#
_symmetry.space_group_name_H-M   'P 1'
#
loop_
_entity.id
_entity.type
_entity.pdbx_description
1 polymer ?
#
loop_
_entity_poly.entity_id
_entity_poly.type
_entity_poly.pdbx_seq_one_letter_code
_entity_poly.pdbx_strand_id
1 'polypeptide(L)'
;MQAFIPYVQAVGRGEKLKRDLTREEAREAMRLMLDGTATPAQIGAFLITQRVKGETADEIEGFVEAAWTFCQQIRPRVPNLLDLGVPYDGKARTPQLAPAIALIVAAAGQPVVLHGAPGVPTKQGVTPAHVLEALGIPAEQAPEAVAHQLETLGIGYLHAPRFAPAWHALTP
;
A
#
# COMPACT_ATOMS: atom_id res chain seq x y z
N MET A 1 1.53 -12.95 20.56
CA MET A 1 2.79 -12.29 20.97
C MET A 1 4.04 -13.13 20.69
N GLN A 2 4.10 -14.41 21.10
CA GLN A 2 5.31 -15.23 20.87
C GLN A 2 5.54 -15.61 19.40
N ALA A 3 4.49 -15.75 18.60
CA ALA A 3 4.57 -16.21 17.21
C ALA A 3 5.40 -15.29 16.29
N PHE A 4 5.49 -13.98 16.59
CA PHE A 4 6.21 -13.01 15.76
C PHE A 4 7.70 -12.87 16.13
N ILE A 5 8.10 -13.27 17.35
CA ILE A 5 9.48 -13.12 17.85
C ILE A 5 10.54 -13.76 16.93
N PRO A 6 10.33 -14.98 16.38
CA PRO A 6 11.32 -15.61 15.51
C PRO A 6 11.71 -14.76 14.30
N TYR A 7 10.77 -14.02 13.70
CA TYR A 7 11.02 -13.17 12.53
C TYR A 7 11.85 -11.93 12.90
N VAL A 8 11.52 -11.27 14.02
CA VAL A 8 12.35 -10.17 14.54
C VAL A 8 13.76 -10.64 14.83
N GLN A 9 13.90 -11.83 15.44
CA GLN A 9 15.21 -12.41 15.73
C GLN A 9 15.99 -12.79 14.47
N ALA A 10 15.34 -13.30 13.43
CA ALA A 10 15.99 -13.66 12.17
C ALA A 10 16.66 -12.47 11.53
N VAL A 11 15.99 -11.32 11.46
CA VAL A 11 16.48 -10.13 10.78
C VAL A 11 17.27 -9.18 11.70
N GLY A 12 17.13 -9.29 13.03
CA GLY A 12 17.61 -8.30 14.00
C GLY A 12 18.78 -8.72 14.89
N ARG A 13 19.34 -9.93 14.75
CA ARG A 13 20.43 -10.43 15.64
C ARG A 13 21.82 -9.84 15.42
N GLY A 14 21.91 -8.69 14.74
CA GLY A 14 23.20 -8.03 14.44
C GLY A 14 23.91 -8.66 13.25
N GLU A 15 25.04 -8.04 12.82
CA GLU A 15 25.71 -8.32 11.54
C GLU A 15 26.09 -9.79 11.33
N LYS A 16 26.47 -10.50 12.39
CA LYS A 16 26.98 -11.89 12.29
C LYS A 16 25.89 -12.97 12.30
N LEU A 17 24.72 -12.66 12.80
CA LEU A 17 23.65 -13.63 13.03
C LEU A 17 22.34 -13.30 12.33
N LYS A 18 22.24 -12.12 11.70
CA LYS A 18 21.08 -11.78 10.87
C LYS A 18 21.07 -12.65 9.62
N ARG A 19 19.87 -13.00 9.18
CA ARG A 19 19.66 -13.68 7.90
C ARG A 19 18.43 -13.11 7.20
N ASP A 20 18.34 -13.38 5.94
CA ASP A 20 17.14 -13.15 5.16
C ASP A 20 16.03 -14.13 5.57
N LEU A 21 14.78 -13.69 5.43
CA LEU A 21 13.63 -14.57 5.55
C LEU A 21 13.43 -15.32 4.22
N THR A 22 12.92 -16.53 4.30
CA THR A 22 12.35 -17.16 3.10
C THR A 22 11.05 -16.43 2.71
N ARG A 23 10.58 -16.66 1.49
CA ARG A 23 9.30 -16.13 1.01
C ARG A 23 8.13 -16.51 1.93
N GLU A 24 8.10 -17.76 2.41
CA GLU A 24 7.08 -18.26 3.33
C GLU A 24 7.17 -17.58 4.69
N GLU A 25 8.39 -17.40 5.22
CA GLU A 25 8.62 -16.69 6.48
C GLU A 25 8.20 -15.21 6.38
N ALA A 26 8.54 -14.55 5.27
CA ALA A 26 8.16 -13.17 5.01
C ALA A 26 6.63 -13.03 4.89
N ARG A 27 5.98 -13.94 4.17
CA ARG A 27 4.51 -14.00 4.06
C ARG A 27 3.85 -14.17 5.42
N GLU A 28 4.34 -15.08 6.25
CA GLU A 28 3.78 -15.31 7.58
C GLU A 28 4.03 -14.13 8.52
N ALA A 29 5.23 -13.52 8.47
CA ALA A 29 5.53 -12.31 9.25
C ALA A 29 4.56 -11.17 8.90
N MET A 30 4.33 -10.91 7.61
CA MET A 30 3.39 -9.89 7.15
C MET A 30 1.95 -10.21 7.58
N ARG A 31 1.52 -11.47 7.44
CA ARG A 31 0.20 -11.92 7.92
C ARG A 31 -0.01 -11.61 9.39
N LEU A 32 0.98 -11.93 10.25
CA LEU A 32 0.92 -11.67 11.70
C LEU A 32 0.91 -10.18 12.06
N MET A 33 1.47 -9.33 11.22
CA MET A 33 1.36 -7.88 11.38
C MET A 33 -0.05 -7.39 11.02
N LEU A 34 -0.58 -7.85 9.88
CA LEU A 34 -1.86 -7.38 9.33
C LEU A 34 -3.07 -7.91 10.10
N ASP A 35 -2.98 -9.09 10.71
CA ASP A 35 -4.06 -9.65 11.55
C ASP A 35 -4.03 -9.15 13.00
N GLY A 36 -3.05 -8.29 13.37
CA GLY A 36 -2.93 -7.71 14.70
C GLY A 36 -2.31 -8.65 15.76
N THR A 37 -1.75 -9.80 15.38
CA THR A 37 -1.05 -10.72 16.30
C THR A 37 0.27 -10.12 16.79
N ALA A 38 1.00 -9.41 15.93
CA ALA A 38 2.22 -8.71 16.28
C ALA A 38 1.90 -7.41 17.03
N THR A 39 2.63 -7.12 18.10
CA THR A 39 2.46 -5.84 18.82
C THR A 39 3.09 -4.69 18.05
N PRO A 40 2.64 -3.43 18.25
CA PRO A 40 3.25 -2.26 17.60
C PRO A 40 4.77 -2.16 17.81
N ALA A 41 5.26 -2.50 19.02
CA ALA A 41 6.68 -2.52 19.32
C ALA A 41 7.44 -3.58 18.51
N GLN A 42 6.86 -4.77 18.32
CA GLN A 42 7.43 -5.83 17.50
C GLN A 42 7.44 -5.44 16.01
N ILE A 43 6.35 -4.83 15.53
CA ILE A 43 6.24 -4.33 14.15
C ILE A 43 7.32 -3.27 13.91
N GLY A 44 7.44 -2.27 14.77
CA GLY A 44 8.48 -1.24 14.65
C GLY A 44 9.90 -1.81 14.65
N ALA A 45 10.19 -2.74 15.57
CA ALA A 45 11.49 -3.41 15.62
C ALA A 45 11.78 -4.22 14.36
N PHE A 46 10.79 -4.93 13.82
CA PHE A 46 10.92 -5.69 12.58
C PHE A 46 11.16 -4.80 11.37
N LEU A 47 10.35 -3.76 11.20
CA LEU A 47 10.45 -2.86 10.04
C LEU A 47 11.78 -2.10 10.03
N ILE A 48 12.26 -1.61 11.17
CA ILE A 48 13.55 -0.91 11.22
C ILE A 48 14.72 -1.86 10.96
N THR A 49 14.66 -3.10 11.46
CA THR A 49 15.72 -4.07 11.21
C THR A 49 15.73 -4.57 9.77
N GLN A 50 14.56 -4.77 9.14
CA GLN A 50 14.44 -5.02 7.70
C GLN A 50 15.05 -3.87 6.89
N ARG A 51 14.71 -2.63 7.22
CA ARG A 51 15.27 -1.45 6.55
C ARG A 51 16.80 -1.37 6.64
N VAL A 52 17.37 -1.72 7.80
CA VAL A 52 18.83 -1.72 8.01
C VAL A 52 19.51 -2.89 7.30
N LYS A 53 18.86 -4.07 7.28
CA LYS A 53 19.34 -5.26 6.60
C LYS A 53 19.30 -5.09 5.07
N GLY A 54 18.26 -4.48 4.55
CA GLY A 54 17.84 -4.48 3.15
C GLY A 54 16.96 -5.70 2.85
N GLU A 55 15.87 -5.49 2.13
CA GLU A 55 14.92 -6.53 1.74
C GLU A 55 15.42 -7.28 0.49
N THR A 56 15.22 -8.59 0.45
CA THR A 56 15.43 -9.42 -0.74
C THR A 56 14.17 -9.49 -1.60
N ALA A 57 14.30 -9.96 -2.86
CA ALA A 57 13.16 -10.17 -3.74
C ALA A 57 12.16 -11.17 -3.15
N ASP A 58 12.64 -12.28 -2.58
CA ASP A 58 11.81 -13.31 -1.95
C ASP A 58 11.03 -12.76 -0.76
N GLU A 59 11.66 -11.91 0.06
CA GLU A 59 10.98 -11.25 1.18
C GLU A 59 9.89 -10.31 0.70
N ILE A 60 10.17 -9.49 -0.33
CA ILE A 60 9.17 -8.58 -0.92
C ILE A 60 8.01 -9.37 -1.52
N GLU A 61 8.27 -10.46 -2.25
CA GLU A 61 7.22 -11.33 -2.78
C GLU A 61 6.33 -11.89 -1.67
N GLY A 62 6.93 -12.43 -0.60
CA GLY A 62 6.19 -12.95 0.54
C GLY A 62 5.33 -11.87 1.22
N PHE A 63 5.86 -10.66 1.41
CA PHE A 63 5.10 -9.53 1.96
C PHE A 63 3.92 -9.15 1.08
N VAL A 64 4.12 -9.06 -0.23
CA VAL A 64 3.06 -8.72 -1.19
C VAL A 64 1.97 -9.79 -1.21
N GLU A 65 2.33 -11.08 -1.24
CA GLU A 65 1.37 -12.18 -1.20
C GLU A 65 0.45 -12.15 0.02
N ALA A 66 1.03 -11.94 1.20
CA ALA A 66 0.22 -11.81 2.41
C ALA A 66 -0.68 -10.57 2.34
N ALA A 67 -0.11 -9.44 1.91
CA ALA A 67 -0.83 -8.17 1.81
C ALA A 67 -2.09 -8.26 0.93
N TRP A 68 -1.98 -8.95 -0.19
CA TRP A 68 -3.09 -9.14 -1.12
C TRP A 68 -4.27 -9.87 -0.48
N THR A 69 -4.03 -10.76 0.48
CA THR A 69 -5.12 -11.48 1.17
C THR A 69 -5.92 -10.59 2.13
N PHE A 70 -5.38 -9.43 2.50
CA PHE A 70 -6.02 -8.42 3.36
C PHE A 70 -6.59 -7.24 2.58
N CYS A 71 -6.51 -7.27 1.24
CA CYS A 71 -7.06 -6.23 0.39
C CYS A 71 -8.36 -6.69 -0.26
N GLN A 72 -9.35 -5.79 -0.31
CA GLN A 72 -10.52 -5.98 -1.12
C GLN A 72 -10.16 -5.74 -2.59
N GLN A 73 -10.15 -6.81 -3.38
CA GLN A 73 -9.84 -6.74 -4.80
C GLN A 73 -11.06 -6.36 -5.62
N ILE A 74 -10.89 -5.48 -6.58
CA ILE A 74 -11.89 -5.19 -7.62
C ILE A 74 -11.44 -5.79 -8.96
N ARG A 75 -12.41 -6.13 -9.81
CA ARG A 75 -12.15 -6.68 -11.16
C ARG A 75 -13.05 -5.97 -12.18
N PRO A 76 -12.76 -4.70 -12.49
CA PRO A 76 -13.53 -3.96 -13.47
C PRO A 76 -13.36 -4.57 -14.86
N ARG A 77 -14.43 -4.53 -15.68
CA ARG A 77 -14.43 -5.06 -17.05
C ARG A 77 -13.87 -4.04 -18.03
N VAL A 78 -12.61 -3.68 -17.85
CA VAL A 78 -11.89 -2.77 -18.73
C VAL A 78 -10.63 -3.44 -19.25
N PRO A 79 -10.28 -3.26 -20.53
CA PRO A 79 -9.03 -3.81 -21.06
C PRO A 79 -7.84 -2.95 -20.61
N ASN A 80 -6.69 -3.60 -20.43
CA ASN A 80 -5.39 -2.93 -20.21
C ASN A 80 -5.41 -1.83 -19.13
N LEU A 81 -6.08 -2.07 -17.99
CA LEU A 81 -6.14 -1.12 -16.90
C LEU A 81 -4.72 -0.74 -16.44
N LEU A 82 -4.41 0.55 -16.45
CA LEU A 82 -3.18 1.09 -15.88
C LEU A 82 -3.36 1.36 -14.40
N ASP A 83 -2.51 0.77 -13.56
CA ASP A 83 -2.49 0.99 -12.11
C ASP A 83 -1.38 1.99 -11.75
N LEU A 84 -1.76 3.11 -11.15
CA LEU A 84 -0.87 4.16 -10.66
C LEU A 84 -0.86 4.17 -9.12
N GLY A 85 0.02 3.38 -8.54
CA GLY A 85 0.27 3.40 -7.11
C GLY A 85 0.97 4.68 -6.66
N VAL A 86 0.39 5.40 -5.68
CA VAL A 86 1.02 6.57 -5.08
C VAL A 86 1.04 6.39 -3.56
N PRO A 87 1.82 5.40 -3.06
CA PRO A 87 1.74 4.94 -1.67
C PRO A 87 2.64 5.71 -0.69
N TYR A 88 3.25 6.81 -1.12
CA TYR A 88 4.16 7.57 -0.25
C TYR A 88 3.45 8.73 0.47
N ASP A 89 4.16 9.34 1.40
CA ASP A 89 3.70 10.37 2.34
C ASP A 89 3.33 11.73 1.72
N GLY A 90 3.12 11.76 0.40
CA GLY A 90 2.68 12.94 -0.36
C GLY A 90 3.82 13.89 -0.75
N LYS A 91 3.45 14.93 -1.49
CA LYS A 91 4.36 15.96 -1.98
C LYS A 91 4.32 17.20 -1.08
N ALA A 92 5.46 17.56 -0.47
CA ALA A 92 5.58 18.76 0.35
C ALA A 92 6.26 19.93 -0.38
N ARG A 93 7.06 19.66 -1.41
CA ARG A 93 7.90 20.65 -2.11
C ARG A 93 7.60 20.79 -3.59
N THR A 94 6.87 19.86 -4.17
CA THR A 94 6.54 19.83 -5.60
C THR A 94 5.05 19.57 -5.77
N PRO A 95 4.43 19.99 -6.89
CA PRO A 95 3.03 19.65 -7.17
C PRO A 95 2.79 18.14 -7.20
N GLN A 96 1.62 17.71 -6.76
CA GLN A 96 1.14 16.34 -6.89
C GLN A 96 0.48 16.18 -8.27
N LEU A 97 1.26 15.72 -9.26
CA LEU A 97 0.81 15.66 -10.65
C LEU A 97 0.10 14.33 -11.02
N ALA A 98 0.18 13.30 -10.18
CA ALA A 98 -0.40 12.00 -10.52
C ALA A 98 -1.89 12.06 -10.91
N PRO A 99 -2.78 12.79 -10.21
CA PRO A 99 -4.18 12.93 -10.62
C PRO A 99 -4.35 13.61 -11.98
N ALA A 100 -3.58 14.68 -12.26
CA ALA A 100 -3.64 15.36 -13.55
C ALA A 100 -3.18 14.44 -14.69
N ILE A 101 -2.10 13.68 -14.48
CA ILE A 101 -1.62 12.69 -15.46
C ILE A 101 -2.69 11.61 -15.69
N ALA A 102 -3.29 11.08 -14.62
CA ALA A 102 -4.34 10.06 -14.73
C ALA A 102 -5.55 10.56 -15.51
N LEU A 103 -5.99 11.81 -15.27
CA LEU A 103 -7.10 12.43 -16.01
C LEU A 103 -6.79 12.57 -17.51
N ILE A 104 -5.57 13.01 -17.87
CA ILE A 104 -5.14 13.16 -19.27
C ILE A 104 -5.08 11.77 -19.95
N VAL A 105 -4.51 10.78 -19.29
CA VAL A 105 -4.36 9.41 -19.81
C VAL A 105 -5.74 8.76 -19.99
N ALA A 106 -6.65 8.93 -19.03
CA ALA A 106 -8.03 8.45 -19.14
C ALA A 106 -8.79 9.15 -20.29
N ALA A 107 -8.64 10.46 -20.41
CA ALA A 107 -9.23 11.23 -21.52
C ALA A 107 -8.70 10.80 -22.91
N ALA A 108 -7.48 10.27 -22.96
CA ALA A 108 -6.91 9.68 -24.17
C ALA A 108 -7.41 8.24 -24.45
N GLY A 109 -8.32 7.71 -23.65
CA GLY A 109 -8.94 6.39 -23.83
C GLY A 109 -8.24 5.22 -23.12
N GLN A 110 -7.21 5.49 -22.31
CA GLN A 110 -6.52 4.47 -21.53
C GLN A 110 -7.12 4.41 -20.12
N PRO A 111 -7.79 3.31 -19.70
CA PRO A 111 -8.32 3.21 -18.35
C PRO A 111 -7.23 3.26 -17.28
N VAL A 112 -7.47 4.04 -16.22
CA VAL A 112 -6.49 4.30 -15.15
C VAL A 112 -7.14 4.18 -13.77
N VAL A 113 -6.53 3.43 -12.88
CA VAL A 113 -6.83 3.49 -11.46
C VAL A 113 -5.66 4.10 -10.70
N LEU A 114 -5.97 5.07 -9.84
CA LEU A 114 -5.04 5.53 -8.81
C LEU A 114 -5.38 4.85 -7.48
N HIS A 115 -4.38 4.65 -6.65
CA HIS A 115 -4.64 4.22 -5.28
C HIS A 115 -3.66 4.86 -4.30
N GLY A 116 -4.09 5.00 -3.05
CA GLY A 116 -3.29 5.61 -2.00
C GLY A 116 -4.10 5.91 -0.74
N ALA A 117 -3.44 6.54 0.23
CA ALA A 117 -4.05 6.98 1.47
C ALA A 117 -3.93 8.50 1.63
N PRO A 118 -4.89 9.17 2.31
CA PRO A 118 -4.73 10.55 2.73
C PRO A 118 -3.81 10.61 3.95
N GLY A 119 -3.09 11.74 4.12
CA GLY A 119 -2.42 12.07 5.38
C GLY A 119 -1.38 11.05 5.87
N VAL A 120 -0.61 10.46 4.96
CA VAL A 120 0.41 9.47 5.35
C VAL A 120 1.59 10.17 6.06
N PRO A 121 1.97 9.76 7.29
CA PRO A 121 3.21 10.22 7.90
C PRO A 121 4.43 9.76 7.06
N THR A 122 5.59 10.39 7.10
CA THR A 122 6.02 11.43 8.07
C THR A 122 5.79 12.85 7.59
N LYS A 123 5.66 13.08 6.29
CA LYS A 123 5.57 14.45 5.74
C LYS A 123 4.17 15.02 5.75
N GLN A 124 3.14 14.15 5.76
CA GLN A 124 1.74 14.56 5.58
C GLN A 124 1.57 15.53 4.40
N GLY A 125 2.27 15.26 3.31
CA GLY A 125 2.25 16.09 2.11
C GLY A 125 0.95 15.93 1.33
N VAL A 126 0.82 16.72 0.26
CA VAL A 126 -0.33 16.63 -0.65
C VAL A 126 -0.34 15.28 -1.35
N THR A 127 -1.39 14.51 -1.14
CA THR A 127 -1.63 13.20 -1.76
C THR A 127 -2.59 13.32 -2.94
N PRO A 128 -2.72 12.29 -3.80
CA PRO A 128 -3.75 12.28 -4.85
C PRO A 128 -5.16 12.51 -4.33
N ALA A 129 -5.51 11.98 -3.15
CA ALA A 129 -6.81 12.20 -2.52
C ALA A 129 -7.11 13.69 -2.34
N HIS A 130 -6.18 14.45 -1.77
CA HIS A 130 -6.34 15.89 -1.56
C HIS A 130 -6.58 16.67 -2.86
N VAL A 131 -5.89 16.29 -3.94
CA VAL A 131 -6.07 16.93 -5.24
C VAL A 131 -7.43 16.61 -5.84
N LEU A 132 -7.86 15.35 -5.76
CA LEU A 132 -9.18 14.94 -6.27
C LEU A 132 -10.32 15.63 -5.51
N GLU A 133 -10.24 15.68 -4.19
CA GLU A 133 -11.23 16.38 -3.36
C GLU A 133 -11.28 17.89 -3.65
N ALA A 134 -10.12 18.54 -3.87
CA ALA A 134 -10.07 19.94 -4.27
C ALA A 134 -10.71 20.19 -5.65
N LEU A 135 -10.75 19.16 -6.52
CA LEU A 135 -11.45 19.19 -7.80
C LEU A 135 -12.94 18.81 -7.69
N GLY A 136 -13.44 18.55 -6.49
CA GLY A 136 -14.82 18.13 -6.25
C GLY A 136 -15.07 16.64 -6.54
N ILE A 137 -14.02 15.82 -6.68
CA ILE A 137 -14.10 14.38 -6.91
C ILE A 137 -13.94 13.66 -5.57
N PRO A 138 -14.96 12.96 -5.06
CA PRO A 138 -14.85 12.25 -3.79
C PRO A 138 -13.75 11.19 -3.83
N ALA A 139 -12.77 11.27 -2.94
CA ALA A 139 -11.69 10.28 -2.85
C ALA A 139 -12.10 9.05 -2.02
N GLU A 140 -12.93 9.23 -0.99
CA GLU A 140 -13.39 8.16 -0.13
C GLU A 140 -14.60 7.42 -0.70
N GLN A 141 -14.36 6.43 -1.55
CA GLN A 141 -15.42 5.65 -2.18
C GLN A 141 -15.28 4.16 -1.87
N ALA A 142 -16.39 3.43 -1.93
CA ALA A 142 -16.38 1.98 -1.85
C ALA A 142 -15.69 1.37 -3.07
N PRO A 143 -14.90 0.30 -2.94
CA PRO A 143 -14.19 -0.33 -4.05
C PRO A 143 -15.10 -0.71 -5.22
N GLU A 144 -16.33 -1.15 -4.95
CA GLU A 144 -17.33 -1.50 -5.98
C GLU A 144 -17.78 -0.28 -6.80
N ALA A 145 -17.92 0.88 -6.15
CA ALA A 145 -18.25 2.13 -6.84
C ALA A 145 -17.10 2.55 -7.76
N VAL A 146 -15.86 2.37 -7.31
CA VAL A 146 -14.67 2.64 -8.13
C VAL A 146 -14.59 1.68 -9.32
N ALA A 147 -14.94 0.40 -9.15
CA ALA A 147 -15.00 -0.54 -10.26
C ALA A 147 -16.01 -0.07 -11.33
N HIS A 148 -17.19 0.38 -10.91
CA HIS A 148 -18.20 0.93 -11.82
C HIS A 148 -17.71 2.23 -12.51
N GLN A 149 -17.03 3.11 -11.82
CA GLN A 149 -16.43 4.31 -12.43
C GLN A 149 -15.39 3.96 -13.49
N LEU A 150 -14.53 2.97 -13.23
CA LEU A 150 -13.56 2.49 -14.21
C LEU A 150 -14.25 1.99 -15.49
N GLU A 151 -15.37 1.27 -15.36
CA GLU A 151 -16.15 0.76 -16.50
C GLU A 151 -16.87 1.85 -17.29
N THR A 152 -17.27 2.95 -16.62
CA THR A 152 -18.09 4.00 -17.24
C THR A 152 -17.30 5.23 -17.67
N LEU A 153 -16.28 5.61 -16.88
CA LEU A 153 -15.50 6.82 -17.07
C LEU A 153 -14.03 6.56 -17.44
N GLY A 154 -13.55 5.32 -17.30
CA GLY A 154 -12.15 4.97 -17.54
C GLY A 154 -11.18 5.48 -16.48
N ILE A 155 -11.67 6.02 -15.36
CA ILE A 155 -10.81 6.50 -14.28
C ILE A 155 -11.44 6.21 -12.92
N GLY A 156 -10.59 5.87 -11.91
CA GLY A 156 -11.03 5.65 -10.54
C GLY A 156 -9.91 5.89 -9.53
N TYR A 157 -10.29 6.10 -8.27
CA TYR A 157 -9.36 6.20 -7.15
C TYR A 157 -9.75 5.23 -6.05
N LEU A 158 -8.84 4.29 -5.73
CA LEU A 158 -9.00 3.34 -4.63
C LEU A 158 -8.40 3.93 -3.35
N HIS A 159 -9.26 4.22 -2.39
CA HIS A 159 -8.91 4.76 -1.08
C HIS A 159 -8.39 3.64 -0.16
N ALA A 160 -7.11 3.70 0.22
CA ALA A 160 -6.45 2.63 0.98
C ALA A 160 -7.17 2.25 2.28
N PRO A 161 -7.71 3.17 3.09
CA PRO A 161 -8.52 2.82 4.26
C PRO A 161 -9.75 1.97 3.94
N ARG A 162 -10.26 2.02 2.70
CA ARG A 162 -11.43 1.24 2.28
C ARG A 162 -11.08 -0.12 1.70
N PHE A 163 -10.10 -0.18 0.79
CA PHE A 163 -9.75 -1.46 0.15
C PHE A 163 -8.67 -2.26 0.90
N ALA A 164 -7.88 -1.61 1.75
CA ALA A 164 -6.78 -2.21 2.50
C ALA A 164 -6.72 -1.72 3.96
N PRO A 165 -7.80 -1.87 4.77
CA PRO A 165 -7.89 -1.30 6.11
C PRO A 165 -6.81 -1.84 7.06
N ALA A 166 -6.44 -3.11 6.95
CA ALA A 166 -5.37 -3.70 7.76
C ALA A 166 -4.00 -3.07 7.47
N TRP A 167 -3.72 -2.73 6.23
CA TRP A 167 -2.54 -1.98 5.83
C TRP A 167 -2.56 -0.56 6.39
N HIS A 168 -3.68 0.11 6.25
CA HIS A 168 -3.83 1.47 6.75
C HIS A 168 -3.65 1.53 8.27
N ALA A 169 -4.08 0.50 8.99
CA ALA A 169 -3.90 0.40 10.45
C ALA A 169 -2.44 0.23 10.89
N LEU A 170 -1.52 -0.10 9.98
CA LEU A 170 -0.08 -0.14 10.26
C LEU A 170 0.59 1.24 10.14
N THR A 171 -0.10 2.25 9.60
CA THR A 171 0.41 3.63 9.58
C THR A 171 0.34 4.23 10.98
N PRO A 172 1.42 4.88 11.48
CA PRO A 172 1.44 5.48 12.81
C PRO A 172 0.49 6.65 12.96
#